data_89998205ed5133d6e0b4c609a2710cbe
#
_entry.id   89998205ed5133d6e0b4c609a2710cbe
#
_cell.length_a   1.000
_cell.length_b   1.000
_cell.length_c   1.000
_cell.angle_alpha   90.00
_cell.angle_beta   90.00
_cell.angle_gamma   90.00
#
_symmetry.space_group_name_H-M   'P 1'
#
loop_
_entity.id
_entity.type
_entity.pdbx_description
1 polymer ?
#
loop_
_entity_poly.entity_id
_entity_poly.type
_entity_poly.pdbx_seq_one_letter_code
_entity_poly.pdbx_strand_id
1 'polypeptide(L)'
;MKLRTGLIVILTSIVMVGCAVPKEPAGYDISKTRASLAEASYSVSRSVVDLAETAQAAHPLPIVAPPPSPASYDMGGLTSIDWSGPVEPLVRQIAQAANYRVRVLGTGPAIPVIVTIYTKNTMLGDILRDVGYQCGRRASIVVFPGSRVIELRYAKN
;
A
#
# COMPACT_ATOMS: atom_id res chain seq x y z
N MET A 1 3.87 80.82 12.27
CA MET A 1 3.41 79.78 13.23
C MET A 1 1.97 79.32 12.99
N LYS A 2 1.08 80.10 12.35
CA LYS A 2 -0.35 79.71 12.15
C LYS A 2 -0.58 78.65 11.03
N LEU A 3 0.32 78.52 10.06
CA LEU A 3 0.18 77.58 8.96
C LEU A 3 0.50 76.11 9.34
N ARG A 4 1.44 75.93 10.30
CA ARG A 4 1.82 74.60 10.80
C ARG A 4 0.77 73.96 11.70
N THR A 5 -0.01 74.77 12.44
CA THR A 5 -1.12 74.30 13.31
C THR A 5 -2.33 73.87 12.48
N GLY A 6 -2.62 74.53 11.36
CA GLY A 6 -3.70 74.12 10.46
C GLY A 6 -3.46 72.76 9.78
N LEU A 7 -2.22 72.48 9.40
CA LEU A 7 -1.83 71.21 8.75
C LEU A 7 -1.93 70.00 9.70
N ILE A 8 -1.59 70.22 10.98
CA ILE A 8 -1.68 69.14 12.01
C ILE A 8 -3.13 68.79 12.33
N VAL A 9 -4.03 69.79 12.35
CA VAL A 9 -5.47 69.56 12.61
C VAL A 9 -6.16 68.82 11.45
N ILE A 10 -5.76 69.08 10.21
CA ILE A 10 -6.27 68.33 9.04
C ILE A 10 -5.75 66.90 9.01
N LEU A 11 -4.51 66.65 9.43
CA LEU A 11 -3.92 65.32 9.44
C LEU A 11 -4.51 64.41 10.54
N THR A 12 -4.95 64.98 11.68
CA THR A 12 -5.61 64.23 12.75
C THR A 12 -7.08 63.88 12.42
N SER A 13 -7.75 64.62 11.52
CA SER A 13 -9.14 64.34 11.12
C SER A 13 -9.27 63.14 10.19
N ILE A 14 -8.22 62.69 9.52
CA ILE A 14 -8.25 61.57 8.54
C ILE A 14 -8.15 60.21 9.21
N VAL A 15 -7.71 60.15 10.46
CA VAL A 15 -7.47 58.86 11.19
C VAL A 15 -8.75 58.29 11.83
N MET A 16 -9.86 59.02 11.83
CA MET A 16 -11.14 58.58 12.41
C MET A 16 -12.12 58.00 11.38
N VAL A 17 -11.66 57.53 10.20
CA VAL A 17 -12.46 56.63 9.38
C VAL A 17 -12.42 55.24 10.03
N GLY A 18 -13.23 55.12 11.06
CA GLY A 18 -13.41 53.85 11.77
C GLY A 18 -13.78 52.73 10.81
N CYS A 19 -13.19 51.57 11.00
CA CYS A 19 -13.64 50.33 10.42
C CYS A 19 -15.15 50.21 10.63
N ALA A 20 -15.93 50.49 9.62
CA ALA A 20 -17.32 50.07 9.58
C ALA A 20 -17.30 48.54 9.53
N VAL A 21 -17.48 47.90 10.69
CA VAL A 21 -17.76 46.48 10.78
C VAL A 21 -18.96 46.26 9.85
N PRO A 22 -18.87 45.48 8.79
CA PRO A 22 -19.99 45.18 7.96
C PRO A 22 -21.07 44.58 8.86
N LYS A 23 -22.20 45.31 9.00
CA LYS A 23 -23.39 44.83 9.72
C LYS A 23 -23.75 43.50 9.04
N GLU A 24 -23.60 42.45 9.76
CA GLU A 24 -23.97 41.09 9.35
C GLU A 24 -25.39 41.17 8.77
N PRO A 25 -25.63 40.73 7.53
CA PRO A 25 -26.98 40.80 6.97
C PRO A 25 -27.90 39.96 7.84
N ALA A 26 -28.84 40.60 8.50
CA ALA A 26 -29.84 39.95 9.32
C ALA A 26 -30.59 38.95 8.42
N GLY A 27 -30.39 37.65 8.67
CA GLY A 27 -31.13 36.62 7.97
C GLY A 27 -30.29 35.62 7.17
N TYR A 28 -29.04 35.34 7.58
CA TYR A 28 -28.34 34.20 7.03
C TYR A 28 -29.02 32.92 7.54
N ASP A 29 -29.86 32.35 6.68
CA ASP A 29 -30.59 31.13 6.99
C ASP A 29 -29.62 29.94 6.96
N ILE A 30 -29.04 29.65 8.13
CA ILE A 30 -28.08 28.56 8.32
C ILE A 30 -28.66 27.23 7.82
N SER A 31 -29.98 27.08 7.88
CA SER A 31 -30.66 25.86 7.44
C SER A 31 -30.57 25.70 5.92
N LYS A 32 -30.73 26.76 5.15
CA LYS A 32 -30.59 26.77 3.68
C LYS A 32 -29.14 26.50 3.26
N THR A 33 -28.20 27.11 3.95
CA THR A 33 -26.77 26.89 3.66
C THR A 33 -26.35 25.46 3.95
N ARG A 34 -26.83 24.86 5.05
CA ARG A 34 -26.58 23.44 5.36
C ARG A 34 -27.22 22.52 4.33
N ALA A 35 -28.44 22.82 3.87
CA ALA A 35 -29.12 22.05 2.84
C ALA A 35 -28.34 22.09 1.52
N SER A 36 -27.92 23.31 1.07
CA SER A 36 -27.14 23.44 -0.17
C SER A 36 -25.75 22.77 -0.09
N LEU A 37 -25.09 22.80 1.06
CA LEU A 37 -23.84 22.07 1.27
C LEU A 37 -24.04 20.55 1.26
N ALA A 38 -25.13 20.06 1.86
CA ALA A 38 -25.46 18.64 1.83
C ALA A 38 -25.76 18.16 0.42
N GLU A 39 -26.50 18.94 -0.36
CA GLU A 39 -26.80 18.65 -1.76
C GLU A 39 -25.55 18.69 -2.65
N ALA A 40 -24.70 19.70 -2.46
CA ALA A 40 -23.40 19.76 -3.15
C ALA A 40 -22.49 18.57 -2.81
N SER A 41 -22.41 18.17 -1.55
CA SER A 41 -21.63 17.02 -1.13
C SER A 41 -22.15 15.69 -1.72
N TYR A 42 -23.47 15.55 -1.79
CA TYR A 42 -24.09 14.39 -2.41
C TYR A 42 -23.82 14.33 -3.93
N SER A 43 -23.93 15.47 -4.62
CA SER A 43 -23.66 15.53 -6.07
C SER A 43 -22.18 15.22 -6.39
N VAL A 44 -21.24 15.72 -5.58
CA VAL A 44 -19.81 15.41 -5.71
C VAL A 44 -19.55 13.93 -5.46
N SER A 45 -20.12 13.37 -4.39
CA SER A 45 -19.97 11.95 -4.08
C SER A 45 -20.47 11.07 -5.22
N ARG A 46 -21.62 11.40 -5.79
CA ARG A 46 -22.18 10.69 -6.94
C ARG A 46 -21.27 10.78 -8.16
N SER A 47 -20.76 11.97 -8.47
CA SER A 47 -19.83 12.16 -9.60
C SER A 47 -18.54 11.36 -9.43
N VAL A 48 -18.02 11.24 -8.19
CA VAL A 48 -16.83 10.43 -7.91
C VAL A 48 -17.11 8.95 -8.13
N VAL A 49 -18.29 8.46 -7.73
CA VAL A 49 -18.69 7.06 -7.99
C VAL A 49 -18.82 6.79 -9.49
N ASP A 50 -19.51 7.68 -10.23
CA ASP A 50 -19.69 7.55 -11.68
C ASP A 50 -18.33 7.56 -12.41
N LEU A 51 -17.39 8.41 -11.97
CA LEU A 51 -16.02 8.44 -12.50
C LEU A 51 -15.26 7.15 -12.16
N ALA A 52 -15.40 6.64 -10.95
CA ALA A 52 -14.75 5.38 -10.55
C ALA A 52 -15.26 4.19 -11.36
N GLU A 53 -16.58 4.10 -11.59
CA GLU A 53 -17.19 3.08 -12.45
C GLU A 53 -16.69 3.20 -13.90
N THR A 54 -16.64 4.41 -14.44
CA THR A 54 -16.15 4.68 -15.80
C THR A 54 -14.67 4.31 -15.93
N ALA A 55 -13.85 4.69 -14.94
CA ALA A 55 -12.43 4.35 -14.92
C ALA A 55 -12.22 2.84 -14.80
N GLN A 56 -13.03 2.15 -14.01
CA GLN A 56 -12.97 0.70 -13.84
C GLN A 56 -13.41 -0.05 -15.11
N ALA A 57 -14.41 0.48 -15.82
CA ALA A 57 -14.84 -0.07 -17.11
C ALA A 57 -13.79 0.15 -18.21
N ALA A 58 -13.11 1.31 -18.22
CA ALA A 58 -12.07 1.64 -19.19
C ALA A 58 -10.75 0.88 -18.92
N HIS A 59 -10.46 0.59 -17.64
CA HIS A 59 -9.26 -0.12 -17.20
C HIS A 59 -9.65 -1.27 -16.26
N PRO A 60 -10.25 -2.35 -16.80
CA PRO A 60 -10.59 -3.49 -15.98
C PRO A 60 -9.31 -4.01 -15.31
N LEU A 61 -9.37 -4.20 -13.99
CA LEU A 61 -8.28 -4.82 -13.26
C LEU A 61 -7.96 -6.16 -13.90
N PRO A 62 -6.67 -6.46 -14.16
CA PRO A 62 -6.30 -7.77 -14.69
C PRO A 62 -6.82 -8.84 -13.72
N ILE A 63 -7.55 -9.81 -14.24
CA ILE A 63 -7.98 -10.97 -13.47
C ILE A 63 -6.70 -11.71 -13.08
N VAL A 64 -6.22 -11.46 -11.86
CA VAL A 64 -5.11 -12.23 -11.30
C VAL A 64 -5.65 -13.62 -11.01
N ALA A 65 -5.27 -14.59 -11.84
CA ALA A 65 -5.59 -15.97 -11.57
C ALA A 65 -5.11 -16.35 -10.16
N PRO A 66 -5.92 -17.04 -9.37
CA PRO A 66 -5.47 -17.49 -8.05
C PRO A 66 -4.21 -18.33 -8.24
N PRO A 67 -3.25 -18.24 -7.29
CA PRO A 67 -2.03 -19.04 -7.37
C PRO A 67 -2.41 -20.52 -7.46
N PRO A 68 -1.72 -21.29 -8.29
CA PRO A 68 -2.02 -22.70 -8.44
C PRO A 68 -1.91 -23.46 -7.13
N SER A 69 -2.77 -24.44 -6.92
CA SER A 69 -2.77 -25.22 -5.68
C SER A 69 -1.45 -25.97 -5.48
N PRO A 70 -0.84 -25.98 -4.29
CA PRO A 70 0.36 -26.75 -3.98
C PRO A 70 0.25 -28.24 -4.34
N ALA A 71 -0.93 -28.81 -4.24
CA ALA A 71 -1.18 -30.21 -4.62
C ALA A 71 -0.91 -30.49 -6.11
N SER A 72 -1.04 -29.48 -6.99
CA SER A 72 -0.81 -29.63 -8.44
C SER A 72 0.67 -29.87 -8.82
N TYR A 73 1.60 -29.67 -7.88
CA TYR A 73 3.03 -29.92 -8.08
C TYR A 73 3.66 -30.78 -6.98
N ASP A 74 2.90 -31.71 -6.42
CA ASP A 74 3.37 -32.63 -5.39
C ASP A 74 3.89 -31.95 -4.10
N MET A 75 3.46 -30.70 -3.84
CA MET A 75 3.77 -29.95 -2.62
C MET A 75 2.59 -29.80 -1.66
N GLY A 76 1.59 -30.69 -1.82
CA GLY A 76 0.40 -30.73 -0.95
C GLY A 76 0.65 -31.42 0.40
N GLY A 77 1.82 -31.99 0.62
CA GLY A 77 2.17 -32.61 1.91
C GLY A 77 2.03 -31.64 3.06
N LEU A 78 1.32 -32.03 4.12
CA LEU A 78 1.13 -31.23 5.32
C LEU A 78 2.33 -31.38 6.26
N THR A 79 2.84 -30.27 6.75
CA THR A 79 3.95 -30.25 7.72
C THR A 79 3.80 -29.13 8.73
N SER A 80 4.53 -29.26 9.83
CA SER A 80 4.65 -28.21 10.83
C SER A 80 6.10 -27.79 10.91
N ILE A 81 6.37 -26.51 10.74
CA ILE A 81 7.72 -25.95 10.74
C ILE A 81 7.76 -24.77 11.72
N ASP A 82 8.77 -24.79 12.56
CA ASP A 82 9.21 -23.71 13.42
C ASP A 82 10.64 -23.36 13.00
N TRP A 83 10.82 -22.23 12.32
CA TRP A 83 12.09 -21.84 11.75
C TRP A 83 12.33 -20.35 11.90
N SER A 84 13.50 -19.99 12.37
CA SER A 84 14.00 -18.62 12.32
C SER A 84 15.48 -18.65 11.95
N GLY A 85 15.81 -18.25 10.70
CA GLY A 85 17.17 -18.37 10.22
C GLY A 85 17.32 -18.10 8.72
N PRO A 86 18.49 -18.41 8.15
CA PRO A 86 18.78 -18.23 6.74
C PRO A 86 17.78 -18.99 5.85
N VAL A 87 17.42 -18.38 4.70
CA VAL A 87 16.44 -18.95 3.77
C VAL A 87 16.91 -20.24 3.10
N GLU A 88 18.19 -20.33 2.73
CA GLU A 88 18.69 -21.45 1.93
C GLU A 88 18.57 -22.81 2.63
N PRO A 89 18.96 -22.98 3.90
CA PRO A 89 18.75 -24.24 4.61
C PRO A 89 17.28 -24.64 4.71
N LEU A 90 16.38 -23.69 4.94
CA LEU A 90 14.94 -23.94 4.99
C LEU A 90 14.40 -24.42 3.63
N VAL A 91 14.78 -23.74 2.53
CA VAL A 91 14.37 -24.15 1.18
C VAL A 91 14.88 -25.55 0.86
N ARG A 92 16.11 -25.92 1.28
CA ARG A 92 16.64 -27.27 1.10
C ARG A 92 15.85 -28.32 1.89
N GLN A 93 15.46 -28.00 3.12
CA GLN A 93 14.62 -28.89 3.94
C GLN A 93 13.24 -29.11 3.32
N ILE A 94 12.58 -28.04 2.86
CA ILE A 94 11.27 -28.13 2.18
C ILE A 94 11.39 -28.93 0.88
N ALA A 95 12.42 -28.66 0.09
CA ALA A 95 12.67 -29.37 -1.16
C ALA A 95 12.88 -30.87 -0.93
N GLN A 96 13.64 -31.24 0.07
CA GLN A 96 13.88 -32.65 0.43
C GLN A 96 12.57 -33.33 0.84
N ALA A 97 11.73 -32.67 1.64
CA ALA A 97 10.44 -33.20 2.06
C ALA A 97 9.47 -33.40 0.87
N ALA A 98 9.56 -32.54 -0.15
CA ALA A 98 8.77 -32.63 -1.37
C ALA A 98 9.41 -33.46 -2.50
N ASN A 99 10.59 -34.05 -2.26
CA ASN A 99 11.38 -34.78 -3.27
C ASN A 99 11.77 -33.91 -4.48
N TYR A 100 12.19 -32.67 -4.21
CA TYR A 100 12.72 -31.72 -5.18
C TYR A 100 14.22 -31.49 -4.98
N ARG A 101 14.92 -31.10 -6.04
CA ARG A 101 16.32 -30.64 -5.99
C ARG A 101 16.35 -29.13 -5.88
N VAL A 102 17.33 -28.60 -5.13
CA VAL A 102 17.52 -27.14 -5.03
C VAL A 102 18.66 -26.72 -5.95
N ARG A 103 18.41 -25.66 -6.71
CA ARG A 103 19.42 -24.93 -7.49
C ARG A 103 19.52 -23.52 -6.92
N VAL A 104 20.70 -23.13 -6.47
CA VAL A 104 20.97 -21.77 -6.01
C VAL A 104 21.61 -21.00 -7.16
N LEU A 105 21.06 -19.85 -7.48
CA LEU A 105 21.51 -18.95 -8.55
C LEU A 105 21.87 -17.58 -7.99
N GLY A 106 22.96 -17.02 -8.48
CA GLY A 106 23.52 -15.76 -7.99
C GLY A 106 24.44 -15.97 -6.80
N THR A 107 25.06 -14.88 -6.37
CA THR A 107 25.93 -14.87 -5.19
C THR A 107 25.12 -14.57 -3.94
N GLY A 108 25.18 -15.42 -2.94
CA GLY A 108 24.54 -15.16 -1.67
C GLY A 108 25.02 -13.82 -1.08
N PRO A 109 24.11 -12.99 -0.54
CA PRO A 109 24.50 -11.72 0.03
C PRO A 109 25.37 -11.92 1.30
N ALA A 110 26.27 -10.98 1.58
CA ALA A 110 27.15 -11.03 2.78
C ALA A 110 26.32 -11.11 4.08
N ILE A 111 25.18 -10.44 4.11
CA ILE A 111 24.18 -10.56 5.18
C ILE A 111 23.10 -11.53 4.69
N PRO A 112 22.97 -12.72 5.29
CA PRO A 112 22.01 -13.72 4.84
C PRO A 112 20.58 -13.19 4.86
N VAL A 113 19.72 -13.72 3.99
CA VAL A 113 18.29 -13.45 3.99
C VAL A 113 17.68 -14.30 5.10
N ILE A 114 17.23 -13.66 6.17
CA ILE A 114 16.58 -14.32 7.29
C ILE A 114 15.08 -14.39 7.04
N VAL A 115 14.49 -15.53 7.33
CA VAL A 115 13.05 -15.78 7.27
C VAL A 115 12.58 -16.42 8.57
N THR A 116 11.35 -16.13 8.97
CA THR A 116 10.75 -16.67 10.20
C THR A 116 9.41 -17.30 9.85
N ILE A 117 9.28 -18.60 10.10
CA ILE A 117 8.10 -19.40 9.77
C ILE A 117 7.62 -20.14 11.01
N TYR A 118 6.38 -19.90 11.37
CA TYR A 118 5.66 -20.64 12.42
C TYR A 118 4.36 -21.17 11.82
N THR A 119 4.38 -22.42 11.39
CA THR A 119 3.22 -23.05 10.78
C THR A 119 2.93 -24.41 11.37
N LYS A 120 1.64 -24.74 11.46
CA LYS A 120 1.16 -26.06 11.88
C LYS A 120 0.21 -26.59 10.83
N ASN A 121 0.45 -27.84 10.43
CA ASN A 121 -0.42 -28.56 9.49
C ASN A 121 -0.68 -27.77 8.20
N THR A 122 0.38 -27.21 7.61
CA THR A 122 0.32 -26.34 6.42
C THR A 122 0.99 -27.08 5.24
N MET A 123 0.48 -26.86 4.03
CA MET A 123 1.06 -27.46 2.82
C MET A 123 2.46 -26.91 2.55
N LEU A 124 3.38 -27.80 2.14
CA LEU A 124 4.77 -27.43 1.81
C LEU A 124 4.85 -26.28 0.80
N GLY A 125 3.99 -26.29 -0.22
CA GLY A 125 3.98 -25.22 -1.23
C GLY A 125 3.49 -23.88 -0.69
N ASP A 126 2.59 -23.85 0.29
CA ASP A 126 2.15 -22.62 0.93
C ASP A 126 3.23 -22.05 1.83
N ILE A 127 3.94 -22.92 2.57
CA ILE A 127 5.11 -22.52 3.36
C ILE A 127 6.19 -21.94 2.45
N LEU A 128 6.46 -22.58 1.32
CA LEU A 128 7.47 -22.10 0.37
C LEU A 128 7.08 -20.74 -0.25
N ARG A 129 5.78 -20.53 -0.46
CA ARG A 129 5.24 -19.24 -0.92
C ARG A 129 5.45 -18.14 0.12
N ASP A 130 5.17 -18.43 1.39
CA ASP A 130 5.39 -17.49 2.50
C ASP A 130 6.87 -17.14 2.64
N VAL A 131 7.75 -18.14 2.58
CA VAL A 131 9.21 -17.94 2.52
C VAL A 131 9.59 -16.99 1.37
N GLY A 132 9.01 -17.20 0.20
CA GLY A 132 9.23 -16.34 -0.98
C GLY A 132 8.81 -14.88 -0.73
N TYR A 133 7.68 -14.65 -0.09
CA TYR A 133 7.23 -13.30 0.29
C TYR A 133 8.19 -12.64 1.28
N GLN A 134 8.67 -13.37 2.29
CA GLN A 134 9.61 -12.84 3.27
C GLN A 134 10.98 -12.51 2.67
N CYS A 135 11.40 -13.22 1.63
CA CYS A 135 12.63 -12.89 0.89
C CYS A 135 12.56 -11.51 0.20
N GLY A 136 11.37 -11.05 -0.18
CA GLY A 136 11.12 -9.76 -0.80
C GLY A 136 11.96 -9.56 -2.07
N ARG A 137 12.70 -8.45 -2.13
CA ARG A 137 13.55 -8.11 -3.29
C ARG A 137 14.95 -8.72 -3.23
N ARG A 138 15.33 -9.38 -2.14
CA ARG A 138 16.69 -9.90 -1.91
C ARG A 138 16.91 -11.28 -2.51
N ALA A 139 15.84 -12.09 -2.59
CA ALA A 139 15.87 -13.39 -3.24
C ALA A 139 14.48 -13.74 -3.77
N SER A 140 14.43 -14.61 -4.77
CA SER A 140 13.19 -15.16 -5.30
C SER A 140 13.26 -16.68 -5.35
N ILE A 141 12.11 -17.32 -5.15
CA ILE A 141 11.97 -18.77 -5.19
C ILE A 141 11.08 -19.12 -6.38
N VAL A 142 11.58 -19.99 -7.26
CA VAL A 142 10.84 -20.46 -8.43
C VAL A 142 10.79 -21.96 -8.40
N VAL A 143 9.58 -22.52 -8.56
CA VAL A 143 9.36 -23.97 -8.57
C VAL A 143 9.16 -24.44 -10.00
N PHE A 144 9.88 -25.46 -10.42
CA PHE A 144 9.73 -26.13 -11.70
C PHE A 144 9.23 -27.57 -11.49
N PRO A 145 7.90 -27.78 -11.51
CA PRO A 145 7.33 -29.08 -11.21
C PRO A 145 7.80 -30.19 -12.16
N GLY A 146 7.84 -29.90 -13.46
CA GLY A 146 8.21 -30.87 -14.50
C GLY A 146 9.63 -31.44 -14.37
N SER A 147 10.57 -30.64 -13.84
CA SER A 147 11.96 -31.07 -13.59
C SER A 147 12.25 -31.38 -12.12
N ARG A 148 11.26 -31.19 -11.25
CA ARG A 148 11.40 -31.30 -9.79
C ARG A 148 12.56 -30.50 -9.24
N VAL A 149 12.63 -29.21 -9.62
CA VAL A 149 13.67 -28.28 -9.20
C VAL A 149 13.04 -27.07 -8.54
N ILE A 150 13.59 -26.68 -7.39
CA ILE A 150 13.34 -25.38 -6.77
C ILE A 150 14.59 -24.53 -7.00
N GLU A 151 14.40 -23.36 -7.62
CA GLU A 151 15.48 -22.39 -7.78
C GLU A 151 15.37 -21.30 -6.71
N LEU A 152 16.41 -21.12 -5.93
CA LEU A 152 16.61 -19.97 -5.07
C LEU A 152 17.54 -19.00 -5.80
N ARG A 153 17.01 -17.86 -6.21
CA ARG A 153 17.72 -16.84 -6.98
C ARG A 153 17.99 -15.63 -6.09
N TYR A 154 19.26 -15.37 -5.79
CA TYR A 154 19.65 -14.15 -5.10
C TYR A 154 19.67 -12.96 -6.07
N ALA A 155 19.19 -11.80 -5.60
CA ALA A 155 19.29 -10.57 -6.38
C ALA A 155 20.76 -10.20 -6.61
N LYS A 156 21.05 -9.64 -7.80
CA LYS A 156 22.37 -9.04 -8.03
C LYS A 156 22.46 -7.75 -7.19
N ASN A 157 23.53 -7.66 -6.40
CA ASN A 157 23.94 -6.41 -5.76
C ASN A 157 24.53 -5.48 -6.82
#